data_c3f9f50eae0163c410704bd2a05f8b92
#
_entry.id   c3f9f50eae0163c410704bd2a05f8b92
#
_cell.length_a   1.000
_cell.length_b   1.000
_cell.length_c   1.000
_cell.angle_alpha   90.00
_cell.angle_beta   90.00
_cell.angle_gamma   90.00
#
_symmetry.space_group_name_H-M   'P 1'
#
loop_
_entity.id
_entity.type
_entity.pdbx_description
1 polymer ?
#
loop_
_entity_poly.entity_id
_entity_poly.type
_entity_poly.pdbx_seq_one_letter_code
_entity_poly.pdbx_strand_id
1 'polypeptide(L)'
;MKNIILAGIVAILFCPGLAVFGGTAVAAGKYYVNPLVGKSVNAGTREEPFRSLEQVSSLHLNPGDSIFLAAGTVAGGSLILKNVRGNQRRPVVISSYSDPGVADGKAIIDARGSGNGILLENCSHIRIEDLIITANGGGLPGGADKTDMRCGVLVKTSEPGTFGNITLSRLSVKDVFFEEEGFQRGAKEVHSANGTQRYGWGIRFISDRDDAVLQNLTVEDCDVRNVSHTGIKFTGQKQNIRNVMVSGSKVIETGGPGLQFSNVLGGKVSNNSISHPGSTGDSRKWGRGSGLWTWSCTGFVIEHNRFLNANGPGDSAGCHIDFNCRDIVVQYNLSANNAGGFIEILGNNHNCAYRYNISVNDGFRVKGEKGAFQEGKTLWTSGFVGKDKVKNGPFNSYIYNNTIYVKEDIRSCFTISPTTRGLLIANNIFHILGETVYVAGDQDARAENEGRTAENVVLKNNLYIRENLLPALLPAKDASPAIGDPEFENAGTADARGYLPDAADLIRDKGIRIEKLPGDSTGLRIGLDVASDYFGNPVKGLPDMGAIEL
;
A
#
# COMPACT_ATOMS: atom_id res chain seq x y z
N MET A 1 55.04 46.29 42.40
CA MET A 1 54.88 46.32 43.85
C MET A 1 53.40 46.25 44.18
N LYS A 2 53.10 45.41 45.14
CA LYS A 2 51.82 45.11 45.83
C LYS A 2 50.84 44.17 45.09
N ASN A 3 50.93 42.89 45.47
CA ASN A 3 49.93 41.88 45.42
C ASN A 3 48.68 42.21 46.22
N ILE A 4 47.49 41.95 45.67
CA ILE A 4 46.27 41.81 46.45
C ILE A 4 45.69 40.45 46.10
N ILE A 5 45.68 39.56 47.09
CA ILE A 5 45.01 38.26 47.05
C ILE A 5 43.54 38.49 47.41
N LEU A 6 42.63 38.10 46.55
CA LEU A 6 41.19 38.10 46.88
C LEU A 6 40.75 36.64 47.03
N ALA A 7 40.40 36.27 48.26
CA ALA A 7 39.84 34.98 48.61
C ALA A 7 38.37 34.91 48.14
N GLY A 8 38.07 33.96 47.25
CA GLY A 8 36.70 33.64 46.83
C GLY A 8 36.06 32.65 47.82
N ILE A 9 34.98 33.07 48.43
CA ILE A 9 34.08 32.22 49.22
C ILE A 9 33.22 31.40 48.27
N VAL A 10 33.39 30.07 48.31
CA VAL A 10 32.51 29.12 47.62
C VAL A 10 31.27 28.88 48.48
N ALA A 11 30.13 29.48 48.06
CA ALA A 11 28.83 29.16 48.63
C ALA A 11 28.30 27.87 48.04
N ILE A 12 28.25 26.79 48.81
CA ILE A 12 27.58 25.53 48.43
C ILE A 12 26.07 25.76 48.60
N LEU A 13 25.39 25.90 47.46
CA LEU A 13 23.92 25.86 47.41
C LEU A 13 23.47 24.41 47.53
N PHE A 14 22.89 24.06 48.66
CA PHE A 14 22.12 22.82 48.82
C PHE A 14 20.83 22.94 47.96
N CYS A 15 20.73 22.16 46.90
CA CYS A 15 19.48 21.91 46.18
C CYS A 15 18.61 20.97 47.03
N PRO A 16 17.38 21.33 47.40
CA PRO A 16 16.48 20.35 48.04
C PRO A 16 16.12 19.25 47.04
N GLY A 17 16.22 18.03 47.50
CA GLY A 17 16.01 16.83 46.70
C GLY A 17 14.71 16.85 45.92
N LEU A 18 14.80 16.52 44.62
CA LEU A 18 13.65 16.09 43.83
C LEU A 18 13.09 14.82 44.49
N ALA A 19 11.93 14.94 45.10
CA ALA A 19 11.14 13.80 45.49
C ALA A 19 10.71 13.07 44.20
N VAL A 20 11.39 11.99 43.88
CA VAL A 20 10.91 11.03 42.87
C VAL A 20 9.64 10.41 43.44
N PHE A 21 8.48 10.92 43.00
CA PHE A 21 7.24 10.20 43.21
C PHE A 21 7.34 8.86 42.47
N GLY A 22 7.82 7.84 43.15
CA GLY A 22 7.71 6.44 42.76
C GLY A 22 6.25 6.04 42.78
N GLY A 23 5.53 6.36 41.74
CA GLY A 23 4.25 5.73 41.50
C GLY A 23 4.47 4.21 41.41
N THR A 24 3.89 3.46 42.33
CA THR A 24 3.86 1.98 42.27
C THR A 24 3.29 1.62 40.90
N ALA A 25 4.14 1.05 40.03
CA ALA A 25 3.68 0.57 38.73
C ALA A 25 2.61 -0.48 38.98
N VAL A 26 1.38 -0.19 38.61
CA VAL A 26 0.28 -1.16 38.67
C VAL A 26 0.72 -2.37 37.85
N ALA A 27 0.63 -3.56 38.44
CA ALA A 27 0.96 -4.81 37.75
C ALA A 27 0.06 -4.93 36.52
N ALA A 28 0.64 -5.39 35.38
CA ALA A 28 -0.12 -5.58 34.16
C ALA A 28 -1.14 -6.70 34.32
N GLY A 29 -2.40 -6.42 33.99
CA GLY A 29 -3.49 -7.39 33.98
C GLY A 29 -3.34 -8.36 32.78
N LYS A 30 -3.69 -9.61 33.00
CA LYS A 30 -3.83 -10.61 31.92
C LYS A 30 -5.25 -11.14 31.92
N TYR A 31 -5.94 -10.96 30.82
CA TYR A 31 -7.33 -11.37 30.66
C TYR A 31 -7.44 -12.45 29.60
N TYR A 32 -8.16 -13.50 29.91
CA TYR A 32 -8.29 -14.68 29.07
C TYR A 32 -9.74 -14.84 28.61
N VAL A 33 -9.90 -15.18 27.34
CA VAL A 33 -11.20 -15.47 26.71
C VAL A 33 -11.18 -16.89 26.18
N ASN A 34 -12.12 -17.71 26.61
CA ASN A 34 -12.31 -19.04 26.06
C ASN A 34 -13.82 -19.33 25.92
N PRO A 35 -14.38 -19.24 24.70
CA PRO A 35 -15.80 -19.43 24.46
C PRO A 35 -16.36 -20.81 24.85
N LEU A 36 -15.49 -21.83 24.94
CA LEU A 36 -15.90 -23.21 25.23
C LEU A 36 -16.12 -23.48 26.73
N VAL A 37 -15.20 -22.95 27.57
CA VAL A 37 -15.23 -23.22 29.02
C VAL A 37 -15.51 -21.97 29.86
N GLY A 38 -15.39 -20.79 29.29
CA GLY A 38 -15.63 -19.52 29.96
C GLY A 38 -17.09 -19.32 30.38
N LYS A 39 -17.30 -18.48 31.39
CA LYS A 39 -18.62 -18.11 31.89
C LYS A 39 -18.74 -16.59 32.02
N SER A 40 -19.97 -16.09 31.98
CA SER A 40 -20.24 -14.63 32.09
C SER A 40 -19.92 -14.07 33.50
N VAL A 41 -19.83 -14.91 34.51
CA VAL A 41 -19.50 -14.52 35.90
C VAL A 41 -18.02 -14.66 36.25
N ASN A 42 -17.20 -15.19 35.34
CA ASN A 42 -15.78 -15.44 35.59
C ASN A 42 -14.98 -14.11 35.64
N ALA A 43 -13.84 -14.15 36.33
CA ALA A 43 -12.97 -13.01 36.54
C ALA A 43 -12.03 -12.71 35.35
N GLY A 44 -11.98 -13.58 34.35
CA GLY A 44 -11.11 -13.44 33.19
C GLY A 44 -9.67 -13.90 33.42
N THR A 45 -9.41 -14.65 34.49
CA THR A 45 -8.13 -15.32 34.70
C THR A 45 -7.98 -16.53 33.75
N ARG A 46 -6.80 -17.14 33.71
CA ARG A 46 -6.60 -18.34 32.89
C ARG A 46 -7.45 -19.51 33.33
N GLU A 47 -7.62 -19.66 34.64
CA GLU A 47 -8.41 -20.72 35.29
C GLU A 47 -9.91 -20.45 35.18
N GLU A 48 -10.31 -19.16 35.19
CA GLU A 48 -11.69 -18.70 35.09
C GLU A 48 -11.82 -17.68 33.93
N PRO A 49 -11.71 -18.14 32.65
CA PRO A 49 -11.71 -17.24 31.50
C PRO A 49 -13.08 -16.63 31.25
N PHE A 50 -13.11 -15.48 30.63
CA PHE A 50 -14.30 -14.89 30.04
C PHE A 50 -14.87 -15.78 28.93
N ARG A 51 -16.19 -15.74 28.76
CA ARG A 51 -16.87 -16.46 27.69
C ARG A 51 -16.92 -15.70 26.38
N SER A 52 -16.97 -14.37 26.40
CA SER A 52 -17.29 -13.56 25.24
C SER A 52 -16.35 -12.35 25.09
N LEU A 53 -16.30 -11.80 23.87
CA LEU A 53 -15.57 -10.57 23.54
C LEU A 53 -16.21 -9.34 24.20
N GLU A 54 -17.51 -9.36 24.46
CA GLU A 54 -18.23 -8.27 25.13
C GLU A 54 -17.72 -8.03 26.54
N GLN A 55 -17.44 -9.11 27.30
CA GLN A 55 -16.86 -8.98 28.64
C GLN A 55 -15.52 -8.27 28.62
N VAL A 56 -14.67 -8.58 27.64
CA VAL A 56 -13.37 -7.91 27.46
C VAL A 56 -13.55 -6.47 27.01
N SER A 57 -14.51 -6.20 26.12
CA SER A 57 -14.77 -4.86 25.60
C SER A 57 -15.27 -3.88 26.69
N SER A 58 -15.76 -4.41 27.81
CA SER A 58 -16.20 -3.62 28.97
C SER A 58 -15.09 -3.30 29.98
N LEU A 59 -13.88 -3.88 29.80
CA LEU A 59 -12.77 -3.67 30.74
C LEU A 59 -12.16 -2.28 30.61
N HIS A 60 -11.69 -1.76 31.75
CA HIS A 60 -10.79 -0.64 31.77
C HIS A 60 -9.34 -1.15 31.69
N LEU A 61 -8.74 -1.03 30.52
CA LEU A 61 -7.37 -1.54 30.26
C LEU A 61 -6.32 -0.46 30.58
N ASN A 62 -5.29 -0.87 31.30
CA ASN A 62 -4.14 -0.07 31.67
C ASN A 62 -2.93 -0.36 30.76
N PRO A 63 -1.93 0.54 30.70
CA PRO A 63 -0.69 0.28 29.96
C PRO A 63 -0.01 -1.02 30.40
N GLY A 64 0.18 -1.92 29.44
CA GLY A 64 0.81 -3.24 29.63
C GLY A 64 -0.18 -4.38 29.83
N ASP A 65 -1.47 -4.11 29.95
CA ASP A 65 -2.49 -5.16 30.02
C ASP A 65 -2.52 -6.00 28.74
N SER A 66 -2.89 -7.26 28.88
CA SER A 66 -2.95 -8.20 27.76
C SER A 66 -4.27 -8.97 27.75
N ILE A 67 -4.79 -9.19 26.54
CA ILE A 67 -5.99 -9.98 26.27
C ILE A 67 -5.55 -11.20 25.45
N PHE A 68 -5.84 -12.39 25.96
CA PHE A 68 -5.49 -13.65 25.34
C PHE A 68 -6.75 -14.45 24.99
N LEU A 69 -6.90 -14.81 23.71
CA LEU A 69 -7.99 -15.63 23.20
C LEU A 69 -7.51 -17.08 23.05
N ALA A 70 -8.31 -18.05 23.46
CA ALA A 70 -7.93 -19.46 23.39
C ALA A 70 -7.78 -19.92 21.93
N ALA A 71 -6.60 -20.44 21.59
CA ALA A 71 -6.29 -20.99 20.27
C ALA A 71 -7.26 -22.13 19.91
N GLY A 72 -7.60 -22.22 18.62
CA GLY A 72 -8.53 -23.25 18.13
C GLY A 72 -9.99 -23.03 18.51
N THR A 73 -10.35 -21.93 19.20
CA THR A 73 -11.73 -21.59 19.52
C THR A 73 -12.26 -20.45 18.65
N VAL A 74 -13.60 -20.35 18.54
CA VAL A 74 -14.30 -19.30 17.80
C VAL A 74 -15.04 -18.40 18.79
N ALA A 75 -14.63 -17.15 18.89
CA ALA A 75 -15.33 -16.10 19.63
C ALA A 75 -16.23 -15.31 18.67
N GLY A 76 -17.54 -15.40 18.84
CA GLY A 76 -18.51 -14.67 18.04
C GLY A 76 -18.61 -13.20 18.45
N GLY A 77 -18.87 -12.30 17.48
CA GLY A 77 -19.11 -10.88 17.71
C GLY A 77 -17.87 -10.02 17.45
N SER A 78 -17.81 -8.85 18.09
CA SER A 78 -16.75 -7.85 17.92
C SER A 78 -15.94 -7.64 19.20
N LEU A 79 -14.62 -7.54 19.06
CA LEU A 79 -13.76 -6.98 20.11
C LEU A 79 -13.70 -5.46 19.91
N ILE A 80 -14.26 -4.69 20.84
CA ILE A 80 -14.35 -3.24 20.75
C ILE A 80 -13.51 -2.60 21.85
N LEU A 81 -12.46 -1.87 21.44
CA LEU A 81 -11.62 -1.09 22.35
C LEU A 81 -11.77 0.40 22.00
N LYS A 82 -12.21 1.20 22.99
CA LYS A 82 -12.36 2.65 22.85
C LYS A 82 -11.53 3.38 23.89
N ASN A 83 -10.82 4.41 23.45
CA ASN A 83 -10.01 5.29 24.30
C ASN A 83 -8.93 4.53 25.12
N VAL A 84 -8.54 3.33 24.67
CA VAL A 84 -7.52 2.51 25.32
C VAL A 84 -6.12 3.09 24.99
N ARG A 85 -5.32 3.30 26.02
CA ARG A 85 -3.99 3.88 25.89
C ARG A 85 -2.94 3.03 26.61
N GLY A 86 -2.13 2.31 25.87
CA GLY A 86 -0.85 1.81 26.35
C GLY A 86 0.20 2.92 26.38
N ASN A 87 1.46 2.55 26.46
CA ASN A 87 2.59 3.46 26.20
C ASN A 87 3.71 2.68 25.50
N GLN A 88 4.77 3.39 25.10
CA GLN A 88 5.85 2.79 24.30
C GLN A 88 6.52 1.60 24.96
N ARG A 89 6.69 1.59 26.29
CA ARG A 89 7.31 0.49 27.04
C ARG A 89 6.31 -0.59 27.45
N ARG A 90 5.03 -0.26 27.52
CA ARG A 90 3.93 -1.10 28.00
C ARG A 90 2.71 -0.94 27.08
N PRO A 91 2.76 -1.46 25.82
CA PRO A 91 1.59 -1.48 24.96
C PRO A 91 0.52 -2.40 25.56
N VAL A 92 -0.73 -2.19 25.16
CA VAL A 92 -1.79 -3.18 25.38
C VAL A 92 -1.68 -4.22 24.27
N VAL A 93 -1.69 -5.50 24.63
CA VAL A 93 -1.47 -6.62 23.69
C VAL A 93 -2.74 -7.47 23.59
N ILE A 94 -3.13 -7.81 22.36
CA ILE A 94 -4.20 -8.75 22.07
C ILE A 94 -3.62 -9.89 21.24
N SER A 95 -3.72 -11.14 21.72
CA SER A 95 -3.12 -12.29 21.04
C SER A 95 -3.87 -13.59 21.33
N SER A 96 -3.47 -14.66 20.67
CA SER A 96 -3.90 -16.01 21.03
C SER A 96 -3.04 -16.58 22.17
N TYR A 97 -3.59 -17.53 22.90
CA TYR A 97 -2.85 -18.42 23.79
C TYR A 97 -3.23 -19.88 23.57
N SER A 98 -2.29 -20.79 23.80
CA SER A 98 -2.54 -22.23 23.77
C SER A 98 -2.42 -22.82 25.16
N ASP A 99 -3.27 -23.77 25.49
CA ASP A 99 -3.14 -24.59 26.68
C ASP A 99 -2.24 -25.81 26.38
N PRO A 100 -1.48 -26.34 27.36
CA PRO A 100 -0.71 -27.54 27.17
C PRO A 100 -1.56 -28.71 26.66
N GLY A 101 -1.17 -29.30 25.54
CA GLY A 101 -1.88 -30.43 24.93
C GLY A 101 -3.00 -30.04 23.93
N VAL A 102 -3.24 -28.76 23.72
CA VAL A 102 -4.11 -28.27 22.61
C VAL A 102 -3.23 -28.05 21.37
N ALA A 103 -3.75 -28.40 20.19
CA ALA A 103 -3.04 -28.18 18.93
C ALA A 103 -2.65 -26.71 18.77
N ASP A 104 -1.43 -26.48 18.31
CA ASP A 104 -0.98 -25.14 17.93
C ASP A 104 -1.94 -24.53 16.91
N GLY A 105 -2.33 -23.29 17.15
CA GLY A 105 -3.26 -22.58 16.27
C GLY A 105 -3.50 -21.16 16.74
N LYS A 106 -4.32 -20.42 15.98
CA LYS A 106 -4.77 -19.08 16.34
C LYS A 106 -6.23 -19.14 16.79
N ALA A 107 -6.60 -18.25 17.69
CA ALA A 107 -8.00 -18.01 18.03
C ALA A 107 -8.73 -17.34 16.85
N ILE A 108 -10.01 -17.62 16.70
CA ILE A 108 -10.84 -17.06 15.63
C ILE A 108 -11.84 -16.07 16.24
N ILE A 109 -11.90 -14.88 15.68
CA ILE A 109 -12.98 -13.93 15.88
C ILE A 109 -13.91 -14.02 14.67
N ASP A 110 -15.13 -14.46 14.86
CA ASP A 110 -16.18 -14.44 13.83
C ASP A 110 -17.15 -13.30 14.08
N ALA A 111 -17.01 -12.26 13.27
CA ALA A 111 -17.81 -11.04 13.37
C ALA A 111 -19.09 -11.10 12.50
N ARG A 112 -19.55 -12.27 12.09
CA ARG A 112 -20.80 -12.41 11.34
C ARG A 112 -21.94 -11.69 12.06
N GLY A 113 -22.66 -10.83 11.36
CA GLY A 113 -23.72 -10.00 11.93
C GLY A 113 -23.24 -8.79 12.75
N SER A 114 -21.93 -8.59 12.91
CA SER A 114 -21.34 -7.42 13.57
C SER A 114 -20.67 -6.51 12.57
N GLY A 115 -20.45 -5.24 12.93
CA GLY A 115 -19.80 -4.26 12.05
C GLY A 115 -18.34 -4.59 11.78
N ASN A 116 -17.62 -5.04 12.79
CA ASN A 116 -16.18 -5.31 12.66
C ASN A 116 -15.78 -6.52 13.51
N GLY A 117 -14.73 -7.21 13.11
CA GLY A 117 -14.12 -8.23 13.97
C GLY A 117 -13.41 -7.59 15.16
N ILE A 118 -12.56 -6.58 14.85
CA ILE A 118 -11.90 -5.77 15.86
C ILE A 118 -12.12 -4.30 15.53
N LEU A 119 -12.55 -3.51 16.53
CA LEU A 119 -12.63 -2.06 16.43
C LEU A 119 -11.69 -1.42 17.46
N LEU A 120 -10.75 -0.61 16.97
CA LEU A 120 -9.96 0.32 17.78
C LEU A 120 -10.42 1.75 17.49
N GLU A 121 -11.01 2.42 18.47
CA GLU A 121 -11.47 3.80 18.36
C GLU A 121 -10.72 4.70 19.35
N ASN A 122 -10.02 5.72 18.87
CA ASN A 122 -9.21 6.65 19.66
C ASN A 122 -8.15 5.96 20.55
N CYS A 123 -7.54 4.89 20.04
CA CYS A 123 -6.58 4.07 20.78
C CYS A 123 -5.13 4.45 20.46
N SER A 124 -4.22 4.15 21.40
CA SER A 124 -2.78 4.34 21.21
C SER A 124 -1.96 3.26 21.88
N HIS A 125 -0.83 2.91 21.28
CA HIS A 125 0.10 1.89 21.78
C HIS A 125 -0.59 0.53 21.99
N ILE A 126 -1.17 0.01 20.90
CA ILE A 126 -1.85 -1.27 20.85
C ILE A 126 -1.09 -2.22 19.92
N ARG A 127 -0.94 -3.45 20.31
CA ARG A 127 -0.44 -4.54 19.47
C ARG A 127 -1.49 -5.63 19.37
N ILE A 128 -1.86 -6.02 18.14
CA ILE A 128 -2.76 -7.14 17.87
C ILE A 128 -2.01 -8.15 17.02
N GLU A 129 -1.94 -9.38 17.48
CA GLU A 129 -1.13 -10.40 16.83
C GLU A 129 -1.73 -11.81 16.95
N ASP A 130 -1.36 -12.67 16.00
CA ASP A 130 -1.66 -14.10 16.03
C ASP A 130 -3.14 -14.46 16.16
N LEU A 131 -4.02 -13.77 15.41
CA LEU A 131 -5.45 -14.01 15.37
C LEU A 131 -5.94 -14.32 13.96
N ILE A 132 -7.04 -15.06 13.86
CA ILE A 132 -7.85 -15.21 12.64
C ILE A 132 -9.11 -14.35 12.82
N ILE A 133 -9.46 -13.55 11.82
CA ILE A 133 -10.64 -12.69 11.82
C ILE A 133 -11.47 -12.99 10.57
N THR A 134 -12.76 -13.30 10.76
CA THR A 134 -13.72 -13.51 9.68
C THR A 134 -15.00 -12.70 9.92
N ALA A 135 -15.75 -12.41 8.87
CA ALA A 135 -17.03 -11.68 8.96
C ALA A 135 -17.87 -11.94 7.69
N ASN A 136 -18.29 -13.20 7.48
CA ASN A 136 -18.94 -13.62 6.24
C ASN A 136 -20.46 -13.50 6.31
N GLY A 137 -21.02 -12.39 5.87
CA GLY A 137 -22.46 -12.14 5.84
C GLY A 137 -23.07 -11.80 7.20
N GLY A 138 -24.36 -12.01 7.35
CA GLY A 138 -25.11 -11.77 8.59
C GLY A 138 -25.72 -10.37 8.72
N GLY A 139 -25.51 -9.47 7.76
CA GLY A 139 -26.02 -8.10 7.84
C GLY A 139 -25.54 -7.32 9.05
N LEU A 140 -26.17 -6.20 9.38
CA LEU A 140 -25.95 -5.46 10.62
C LEU A 140 -27.26 -5.35 11.41
N PRO A 141 -27.24 -5.44 12.76
CA PRO A 141 -28.42 -5.22 13.58
C PRO A 141 -29.02 -3.83 13.34
N GLY A 142 -30.35 -3.74 13.22
CA GLY A 142 -31.07 -2.47 13.16
C GLY A 142 -31.18 -1.80 11.79
N GLY A 143 -30.74 -2.47 10.73
CA GLY A 143 -30.76 -1.91 9.36
C GLY A 143 -29.58 -0.97 9.14
N ALA A 144 -28.88 -1.17 8.02
CA ALA A 144 -27.65 -0.46 7.75
C ALA A 144 -27.92 0.96 7.25
N ASP A 145 -27.30 1.95 7.85
CA ASP A 145 -27.12 3.27 7.23
C ASP A 145 -26.24 3.10 5.97
N LYS A 146 -26.35 4.04 5.02
CA LYS A 146 -25.54 4.04 3.79
C LYS A 146 -24.04 4.14 4.06
N THR A 147 -23.65 4.59 5.24
CA THR A 147 -22.26 4.71 5.69
C THR A 147 -21.73 3.48 6.41
N ASP A 148 -22.61 2.52 6.74
CA ASP A 148 -22.19 1.31 7.44
C ASP A 148 -21.27 0.47 6.57
N MET A 149 -20.20 -0.01 7.19
CA MET A 149 -19.21 -0.86 6.55
C MET A 149 -18.87 -2.03 7.45
N ARG A 150 -18.40 -3.11 6.87
CA ARG A 150 -17.84 -4.22 7.61
C ARG A 150 -16.33 -4.29 7.40
N CYS A 151 -15.59 -4.39 8.49
CA CYS A 151 -14.14 -4.60 8.42
C CYS A 151 -13.74 -5.82 9.24
N GLY A 152 -12.73 -6.56 8.78
CA GLY A 152 -12.07 -7.52 9.66
C GLY A 152 -11.47 -6.78 10.85
N VAL A 153 -10.62 -5.76 10.58
CA VAL A 153 -10.09 -4.85 11.60
C VAL A 153 -10.34 -3.40 11.17
N LEU A 154 -10.94 -2.61 12.07
CA LEU A 154 -11.14 -1.17 11.89
C LEU A 154 -10.40 -0.39 12.97
N VAL A 155 -9.51 0.51 12.55
CA VAL A 155 -8.84 1.49 13.42
C VAL A 155 -9.32 2.88 13.00
N LYS A 156 -9.95 3.63 13.90
CA LYS A 156 -10.45 4.98 13.57
C LYS A 156 -10.24 5.99 14.68
N THR A 157 -10.28 7.26 14.29
CA THR A 157 -10.38 8.40 15.21
C THR A 157 -11.78 9.00 15.11
N SER A 158 -12.37 9.37 16.25
CA SER A 158 -13.66 10.07 16.35
C SER A 158 -13.60 11.31 17.21
N GLU A 159 -12.48 11.53 17.92
CA GLU A 159 -12.23 12.65 18.81
C GLU A 159 -11.00 13.45 18.37
N PRO A 160 -10.89 14.73 18.75
CA PRO A 160 -9.69 15.51 18.54
C PRO A 160 -8.48 14.91 19.25
N GLY A 161 -7.28 15.04 18.68
CA GLY A 161 -6.05 14.62 19.32
C GLY A 161 -5.13 13.76 18.45
N THR A 162 -4.12 13.21 19.10
CA THR A 162 -3.14 12.33 18.43
C THR A 162 -3.26 10.91 18.99
N PHE A 163 -3.45 9.97 18.08
CA PHE A 163 -3.61 8.55 18.33
C PHE A 163 -2.61 7.75 17.47
N GLY A 164 -2.39 6.49 17.79
CA GLY A 164 -1.52 5.64 16.97
C GLY A 164 -0.51 4.82 17.77
N ASN A 165 0.65 4.53 17.18
CA ASN A 165 1.58 3.49 17.64
C ASN A 165 0.85 2.14 17.74
N ILE A 166 0.19 1.76 16.63
CA ILE A 166 -0.64 0.56 16.51
C ILE A 166 0.07 -0.41 15.57
N THR A 167 0.26 -1.62 16.05
CA THR A 167 0.85 -2.72 15.28
C THR A 167 -0.16 -3.85 15.13
N LEU A 168 -0.41 -4.24 13.89
CA LEU A 168 -1.17 -5.43 13.52
C LEU A 168 -0.18 -6.41 12.89
N SER A 169 0.08 -7.53 13.54
CA SER A 169 1.08 -8.49 13.06
C SER A 169 0.56 -9.93 13.03
N ARG A 170 0.98 -10.67 12.00
CA ARG A 170 0.65 -12.10 11.84
C ARG A 170 -0.86 -12.42 11.94
N LEU A 171 -1.71 -11.47 11.53
CA LEU A 171 -3.15 -11.68 11.45
C LEU A 171 -3.50 -12.45 10.17
N SER A 172 -4.53 -13.30 10.26
CA SER A 172 -5.22 -13.85 9.10
C SER A 172 -6.63 -13.24 9.03
N VAL A 173 -6.84 -12.31 8.09
CA VAL A 173 -8.13 -11.66 7.87
C VAL A 173 -8.74 -12.21 6.59
N LYS A 174 -9.85 -12.94 6.71
CA LYS A 174 -10.41 -13.65 5.57
C LYS A 174 -11.93 -13.70 5.58
N ASP A 175 -12.50 -13.90 4.39
CA ASP A 175 -13.93 -14.07 4.20
C ASP A 175 -14.72 -12.92 4.85
N VAL A 176 -14.41 -11.68 4.44
CA VAL A 176 -15.08 -10.48 4.98
C VAL A 176 -16.04 -9.94 3.93
N PHE A 177 -17.35 -10.15 4.17
CA PHE A 177 -18.44 -9.75 3.29
C PHE A 177 -19.56 -9.11 4.10
N PHE A 178 -20.15 -8.05 3.57
CA PHE A 178 -21.29 -7.37 4.20
C PHE A 178 -22.60 -8.18 4.01
N GLU A 179 -22.81 -8.65 2.78
CA GLU A 179 -24.02 -9.38 2.39
C GLU A 179 -23.85 -10.89 2.56
N GLU A 180 -24.98 -11.60 2.59
CA GLU A 180 -25.04 -13.05 2.58
C GLU A 180 -24.56 -13.65 1.24
N GLU A 181 -24.17 -14.91 1.27
CA GLU A 181 -23.82 -15.66 0.07
C GLU A 181 -24.98 -15.66 -0.94
N GLY A 182 -24.62 -15.54 -2.22
CA GLY A 182 -25.57 -15.46 -3.32
C GLY A 182 -26.08 -14.05 -3.64
N PHE A 183 -25.77 -13.05 -2.83
CA PHE A 183 -26.07 -11.65 -3.19
C PHE A 183 -25.35 -11.25 -4.49
N GLN A 184 -26.06 -10.55 -5.38
CA GLN A 184 -25.51 -10.08 -6.64
C GLN A 184 -25.32 -8.56 -6.60
N ARG A 185 -24.10 -8.11 -6.82
CA ARG A 185 -23.80 -6.68 -7.01
C ARG A 185 -24.44 -6.19 -8.30
N GLY A 186 -24.91 -4.94 -8.26
CA GLY A 186 -25.41 -4.30 -9.46
C GLY A 186 -24.31 -4.15 -10.51
N ALA A 187 -24.59 -4.55 -11.76
CA ALA A 187 -23.58 -4.54 -12.84
C ALA A 187 -22.92 -3.17 -13.09
N LYS A 188 -23.56 -2.06 -12.67
CA LYS A 188 -23.03 -0.69 -12.79
C LYS A 188 -22.13 -0.27 -11.61
N GLU A 189 -22.12 -0.99 -10.51
CA GLU A 189 -21.31 -0.61 -9.34
C GLU A 189 -19.81 -0.59 -9.65
N VAL A 190 -19.33 -1.48 -10.51
CA VAL A 190 -17.93 -1.54 -10.95
C VAL A 190 -17.46 -0.26 -11.65
N HIS A 191 -18.39 0.53 -12.21
CA HIS A 191 -18.07 1.83 -12.84
C HIS A 191 -17.90 2.97 -11.83
N SER A 192 -18.39 2.83 -10.59
CA SER A 192 -18.19 3.84 -9.56
C SER A 192 -16.75 3.83 -9.06
N ALA A 193 -16.18 5.01 -8.73
CA ALA A 193 -14.78 5.14 -8.35
C ALA A 193 -14.40 4.38 -7.06
N ASN A 194 -15.33 4.19 -6.13
CA ASN A 194 -15.10 3.51 -4.86
C ASN A 194 -16.22 2.53 -4.46
N GLY A 195 -17.10 2.18 -5.38
CA GLY A 195 -18.29 1.40 -5.05
C GLY A 195 -19.19 2.11 -4.03
N THR A 196 -19.89 1.34 -3.21
CA THR A 196 -20.63 1.81 -2.03
C THR A 196 -19.80 1.60 -0.76
N GLN A 197 -20.31 1.95 0.42
CA GLN A 197 -19.65 1.60 1.69
C GLN A 197 -20.05 0.21 2.21
N ARG A 198 -21.11 -0.37 1.67
CA ARG A 198 -21.62 -1.70 2.07
C ARG A 198 -20.82 -2.83 1.43
N TYR A 199 -19.56 -2.91 1.80
CA TYR A 199 -18.66 -4.00 1.44
C TYR A 199 -17.99 -4.56 2.69
N GLY A 200 -17.37 -5.72 2.56
CA GLY A 200 -16.40 -6.23 3.50
C GLY A 200 -14.99 -5.74 3.14
N TRP A 201 -14.33 -5.12 4.08
CA TRP A 201 -12.97 -4.61 4.00
C TRP A 201 -12.05 -5.46 4.88
N GLY A 202 -10.87 -5.75 4.46
CA GLY A 202 -9.95 -6.52 5.28
C GLY A 202 -9.51 -5.75 6.52
N ILE A 203 -8.50 -4.88 6.38
CA ILE A 203 -7.98 -4.00 7.44
C ILE A 203 -8.18 -2.56 6.99
N ARG A 204 -8.75 -1.71 7.85
CA ARG A 204 -9.01 -0.33 7.49
C ARG A 204 -8.60 0.63 8.60
N PHE A 205 -7.91 1.72 8.21
CA PHE A 205 -7.55 2.85 9.08
C PHE A 205 -8.26 4.10 8.58
N ILE A 206 -8.92 4.84 9.47
CA ILE A 206 -9.68 6.05 9.12
C ILE A 206 -9.35 7.17 10.10
N SER A 207 -9.01 8.34 9.56
CA SER A 207 -8.96 9.61 10.28
C SER A 207 -9.67 10.67 9.45
N ASP A 208 -10.96 10.83 9.66
CA ASP A 208 -11.86 11.68 8.88
C ASP A 208 -12.11 13.06 9.51
N ARG A 209 -11.39 13.37 10.60
CA ARG A 209 -11.46 14.66 11.31
C ARG A 209 -10.18 15.47 11.08
N ASP A 210 -10.31 16.75 10.79
CA ASP A 210 -9.18 17.65 10.57
C ASP A 210 -8.33 17.87 11.84
N ASP A 211 -8.93 17.75 13.01
CA ASP A 211 -8.33 17.96 14.33
C ASP A 211 -7.85 16.66 15.00
N ALA A 212 -7.88 15.55 14.28
CA ALA A 212 -7.35 14.26 14.72
C ALA A 212 -6.16 13.82 13.86
N VAL A 213 -5.13 13.26 14.49
CA VAL A 213 -3.97 12.65 13.83
C VAL A 213 -3.89 11.17 14.21
N LEU A 214 -3.75 10.31 13.22
CA LEU A 214 -3.49 8.88 13.41
C LEU A 214 -2.10 8.55 12.85
N GLN A 215 -1.17 8.08 13.68
CA GLN A 215 0.23 7.96 13.27
C GLN A 215 0.95 6.70 13.77
N ASN A 216 2.10 6.40 13.13
CA ASN A 216 2.96 5.26 13.47
C ASN A 216 2.18 3.95 13.44
N LEU A 217 1.69 3.61 12.24
CA LEU A 217 0.82 2.46 12.00
C LEU A 217 1.61 1.38 11.27
N THR A 218 1.62 0.19 11.82
CA THR A 218 2.32 -0.96 11.25
C THR A 218 1.35 -2.09 10.97
N VAL A 219 1.42 -2.64 9.75
CA VAL A 219 0.79 -3.91 9.37
C VAL A 219 1.90 -4.79 8.82
N GLU A 220 2.18 -5.89 9.52
CA GLU A 220 3.31 -6.76 9.18
C GLU A 220 2.94 -8.25 9.23
N ASP A 221 3.45 -9.01 8.27
CA ASP A 221 3.30 -10.46 8.17
C ASP A 221 1.84 -10.94 8.24
N CYS A 222 0.91 -10.11 7.75
CA CYS A 222 -0.52 -10.42 7.73
C CYS A 222 -0.91 -11.16 6.44
N ASP A 223 -1.93 -12.00 6.54
CA ASP A 223 -2.57 -12.69 5.42
C ASP A 223 -4.00 -12.17 5.28
N VAL A 224 -4.28 -11.37 4.25
CA VAL A 224 -5.61 -10.80 3.97
C VAL A 224 -6.14 -11.40 2.68
N ARG A 225 -7.26 -12.11 2.75
CA ARG A 225 -7.79 -12.78 1.57
C ARG A 225 -9.31 -12.81 1.50
N ASN A 226 -9.84 -12.92 0.28
CA ASN A 226 -11.25 -13.10 0.00
C ASN A 226 -12.12 -12.09 0.75
N VAL A 227 -11.91 -10.81 0.44
CA VAL A 227 -12.71 -9.69 0.98
C VAL A 227 -13.46 -9.01 -0.15
N SER A 228 -14.66 -8.47 0.10
CA SER A 228 -15.48 -7.96 -1.00
C SER A 228 -15.01 -6.61 -1.57
N HIS A 229 -14.14 -5.89 -0.85
CA HIS A 229 -13.52 -4.66 -1.34
C HIS A 229 -12.00 -4.68 -1.11
N THR A 230 -11.41 -3.62 -0.56
CA THR A 230 -9.96 -3.45 -0.39
C THR A 230 -9.39 -4.35 0.71
N GLY A 231 -8.22 -4.92 0.48
CA GLY A 231 -7.50 -5.72 1.45
C GLY A 231 -7.03 -4.89 2.64
N ILE A 232 -6.16 -3.89 2.41
CA ILE A 232 -5.66 -2.99 3.46
C ILE A 232 -5.82 -1.55 2.98
N LYS A 233 -6.53 -0.70 3.74
CA LYS A 233 -6.84 0.68 3.35
C LYS A 233 -6.56 1.68 4.45
N PHE A 234 -5.93 2.80 4.05
CA PHE A 234 -5.74 3.99 4.88
C PHE A 234 -6.51 5.16 4.26
N THR A 235 -7.33 5.83 5.05
CA THR A 235 -8.14 6.98 4.59
C THR A 235 -8.00 8.12 5.57
N GLY A 236 -7.19 9.12 5.23
CA GLY A 236 -7.03 10.35 5.98
C GLY A 236 -7.70 11.54 5.31
N GLN A 237 -7.61 12.70 5.97
CA GLN A 237 -7.93 14.03 5.42
C GLN A 237 -6.72 14.94 5.64
N LYS A 238 -6.35 15.73 4.62
CA LYS A 238 -5.24 16.69 4.73
C LYS A 238 -3.94 16.07 5.29
N GLN A 239 -3.69 14.79 4.93
CA GLN A 239 -2.52 14.02 5.38
C GLN A 239 -2.38 13.87 6.91
N ASN A 240 -3.50 13.69 7.59
CA ASN A 240 -3.54 13.45 9.04
C ASN A 240 -3.31 11.99 9.44
N ILE A 241 -3.19 11.06 8.49
CA ILE A 241 -2.56 9.75 8.74
C ILE A 241 -1.08 9.86 8.41
N ARG A 242 -0.20 9.43 9.34
CA ARG A 242 1.25 9.65 9.23
C ARG A 242 2.08 8.42 9.61
N ASN A 243 3.23 8.27 8.94
CA ASN A 243 4.23 7.24 9.24
C ASN A 243 3.61 5.83 9.22
N VAL A 244 3.27 5.36 8.02
CA VAL A 244 2.65 4.06 7.80
C VAL A 244 3.69 3.05 7.30
N MET A 245 3.68 1.85 7.84
CA MET A 245 4.47 0.71 7.36
C MET A 245 3.54 -0.48 7.06
N VAL A 246 3.68 -1.04 5.85
CA VAL A 246 3.04 -2.31 5.47
C VAL A 246 4.12 -3.22 4.90
N SER A 247 4.38 -4.34 5.57
CA SER A 247 5.50 -5.22 5.19
C SER A 247 5.20 -6.70 5.37
N GLY A 248 5.85 -7.55 4.56
CA GLY A 248 5.81 -9.01 4.69
C GLY A 248 4.42 -9.64 4.49
N SER A 249 3.43 -8.86 4.08
CA SER A 249 2.04 -9.29 4.07
C SER A 249 1.63 -9.90 2.73
N LYS A 250 0.64 -10.80 2.77
CA LYS A 250 -0.01 -11.39 1.60
C LYS A 250 -1.44 -10.86 1.50
N VAL A 251 -1.80 -10.35 0.31
CA VAL A 251 -3.15 -9.85 0.03
C VAL A 251 -3.66 -10.53 -1.23
N ILE A 252 -4.71 -11.34 -1.10
CA ILE A 252 -5.12 -12.26 -2.16
C ILE A 252 -6.63 -12.14 -2.41
N GLU A 253 -7.02 -12.08 -3.70
CA GLU A 253 -8.43 -12.16 -4.13
C GLU A 253 -9.35 -11.12 -3.49
N THR A 254 -8.91 -9.88 -3.42
CA THR A 254 -9.77 -8.78 -2.99
C THR A 254 -10.72 -8.35 -4.11
N GLY A 255 -11.94 -7.93 -3.77
CA GLY A 255 -12.89 -7.38 -4.76
C GLY A 255 -12.50 -5.98 -5.24
N GLY A 256 -11.73 -5.26 -4.46
CA GLY A 256 -11.16 -3.95 -4.74
C GLY A 256 -9.62 -4.00 -4.80
N PRO A 257 -8.95 -2.87 -4.55
CA PRO A 257 -7.49 -2.82 -4.45
C PRO A 257 -6.91 -3.77 -3.40
N GLY A 258 -5.71 -4.27 -3.62
CA GLY A 258 -4.97 -4.96 -2.58
C GLY A 258 -4.62 -4.01 -1.44
N LEU A 259 -3.87 -2.94 -1.77
CA LEU A 259 -3.48 -1.87 -0.85
C LEU A 259 -3.96 -0.51 -1.37
N GLN A 260 -4.44 0.35 -0.48
CA GLN A 260 -4.89 1.71 -0.84
C GLN A 260 -4.52 2.73 0.22
N PHE A 261 -3.89 3.82 -0.22
CA PHE A 261 -3.49 4.94 0.64
C PHE A 261 -4.12 6.23 0.13
N SER A 262 -4.83 6.94 1.00
CA SER A 262 -5.48 8.21 0.69
C SER A 262 -5.17 9.25 1.76
N ASN A 263 -4.59 10.38 1.36
CA ASN A 263 -4.19 11.47 2.26
C ASN A 263 -3.26 10.99 3.39
N VAL A 264 -2.17 10.32 3.05
CA VAL A 264 -1.18 9.81 4.00
C VAL A 264 0.15 10.54 3.82
N LEU A 265 0.78 10.91 4.93
CA LEU A 265 2.10 11.53 5.00
C LEU A 265 3.14 10.55 5.52
N GLY A 266 4.06 10.15 4.67
CA GLY A 266 5.13 9.21 4.98
C GLY A 266 4.65 7.75 5.02
N GLY A 267 5.21 6.92 4.14
CA GLY A 267 4.88 5.51 4.09
C GLY A 267 6.01 4.66 3.53
N LYS A 268 6.12 3.45 4.04
CA LYS A 268 6.95 2.39 3.49
C LYS A 268 6.10 1.14 3.26
N VAL A 269 6.11 0.64 2.03
CA VAL A 269 5.39 -0.58 1.63
C VAL A 269 6.41 -1.53 1.04
N SER A 270 6.73 -2.63 1.73
CA SER A 270 7.85 -3.48 1.32
C SER A 270 7.62 -4.97 1.55
N ASN A 271 8.16 -5.80 0.65
CA ASN A 271 8.16 -7.25 0.78
C ASN A 271 6.75 -7.88 0.86
N ASN A 272 5.74 -7.22 0.26
CA ASN A 272 4.38 -7.75 0.22
C ASN A 272 4.13 -8.52 -1.09
N SER A 273 3.19 -9.46 -1.04
CA SER A 273 2.69 -10.16 -2.22
C SER A 273 1.21 -9.88 -2.38
N ILE A 274 0.85 -9.16 -3.44
CA ILE A 274 -0.53 -8.81 -3.77
C ILE A 274 -0.91 -9.58 -5.04
N SER A 275 -1.96 -10.39 -4.96
CA SER A 275 -2.38 -11.24 -6.06
C SER A 275 -3.89 -11.23 -6.27
N HIS A 276 -4.32 -11.14 -7.52
CA HIS A 276 -5.72 -11.11 -7.94
C HIS A 276 -6.57 -10.01 -7.25
N PRO A 277 -6.09 -8.76 -7.15
CA PRO A 277 -6.96 -7.67 -6.75
C PRO A 277 -7.99 -7.39 -7.86
N GLY A 278 -9.17 -6.89 -7.49
CA GLY A 278 -10.29 -6.73 -8.41
C GLY A 278 -10.95 -8.06 -8.79
N SER A 279 -10.78 -9.09 -7.97
CA SER A 279 -11.35 -10.43 -8.20
C SER A 279 -12.88 -10.39 -8.28
N THR A 280 -13.44 -11.20 -9.17
CA THR A 280 -14.89 -11.43 -9.36
C THR A 280 -15.31 -12.83 -8.97
N GLY A 281 -14.45 -13.59 -8.27
CA GLY A 281 -14.71 -14.98 -7.87
C GLY A 281 -15.89 -15.18 -6.90
N ASP A 282 -16.44 -14.09 -6.35
CA ASP A 282 -17.68 -14.08 -5.57
C ASP A 282 -18.54 -12.89 -6.04
N SER A 283 -19.82 -13.10 -6.24
CA SER A 283 -20.77 -12.10 -6.75
C SER A 283 -20.97 -10.87 -5.84
N ARG A 284 -20.55 -10.96 -4.59
CA ARG A 284 -20.54 -9.88 -3.60
C ARG A 284 -19.33 -8.94 -3.73
N LYS A 285 -18.33 -9.30 -4.53
CA LYS A 285 -17.13 -8.50 -4.75
C LYS A 285 -17.39 -7.33 -5.69
N TRP A 286 -16.62 -6.25 -5.52
CA TRP A 286 -16.70 -5.07 -6.40
C TRP A 286 -16.20 -5.36 -7.83
N GLY A 287 -15.16 -6.17 -7.95
CA GLY A 287 -14.63 -6.58 -9.26
C GLY A 287 -13.79 -5.52 -9.97
N ARG A 288 -13.17 -4.58 -9.24
CA ARG A 288 -12.30 -3.53 -9.78
C ARG A 288 -11.23 -3.14 -8.79
N GLY A 289 -9.94 -3.26 -9.14
CA GLY A 289 -8.89 -2.86 -8.23
C GLY A 289 -7.50 -3.11 -8.75
N SER A 290 -6.56 -2.29 -8.33
CA SER A 290 -5.13 -2.42 -8.56
C SER A 290 -4.44 -3.13 -7.41
N GLY A 291 -3.21 -3.58 -7.60
CA GLY A 291 -2.39 -4.14 -6.52
C GLY A 291 -2.18 -3.10 -5.41
N LEU A 292 -1.70 -1.93 -5.80
CA LEU A 292 -1.56 -0.78 -4.90
C LEU A 292 -1.92 0.51 -5.61
N TRP A 293 -2.55 1.45 -4.90
CA TRP A 293 -2.62 2.84 -5.34
C TRP A 293 -2.44 3.84 -4.19
N THR A 294 -1.87 5.01 -4.54
CA THR A 294 -1.74 6.16 -3.64
C THR A 294 -2.55 7.33 -4.18
N TRP A 295 -3.26 8.07 -3.34
CA TRP A 295 -3.99 9.29 -3.70
C TRP A 295 -3.75 10.39 -2.68
N SER A 296 -3.33 11.58 -3.13
CA SER A 296 -3.01 12.72 -2.25
C SER A 296 -2.01 12.38 -1.13
N CYS A 297 -1.05 11.49 -1.42
CA CYS A 297 -0.02 11.03 -0.51
C CYS A 297 1.30 11.77 -0.71
N THR A 298 2.13 11.81 0.32
CA THR A 298 3.47 12.39 0.25
C THR A 298 4.51 11.50 0.91
N GLY A 299 5.65 11.32 0.28
CA GLY A 299 6.83 10.68 0.88
C GLY A 299 6.70 9.17 1.07
N PHE A 300 6.36 8.42 0.01
CA PHE A 300 6.28 6.96 0.04
C PHE A 300 7.47 6.30 -0.67
N VAL A 301 7.91 5.19 -0.09
CA VAL A 301 8.78 4.21 -0.77
C VAL A 301 8.03 2.88 -0.86
N ILE A 302 7.82 2.41 -2.09
CA ILE A 302 7.11 1.17 -2.42
C ILE A 302 8.13 0.24 -3.07
N GLU A 303 8.61 -0.76 -2.35
CA GLU A 303 9.78 -1.54 -2.77
C GLU A 303 9.68 -3.03 -2.45
N HIS A 304 10.32 -3.85 -3.28
CA HIS A 304 10.41 -5.31 -3.11
C HIS A 304 9.04 -6.00 -2.97
N ASN A 305 7.98 -5.42 -3.56
CA ASN A 305 6.67 -6.04 -3.59
C ASN A 305 6.46 -6.83 -4.87
N ARG A 306 5.52 -7.76 -4.83
CA ARG A 306 5.02 -8.50 -5.99
C ARG A 306 3.56 -8.10 -6.24
N PHE A 307 3.26 -7.56 -7.41
CA PHE A 307 1.93 -7.16 -7.84
C PHE A 307 1.49 -8.07 -9.01
N LEU A 308 0.54 -8.95 -8.77
CA LEU A 308 0.25 -10.05 -9.69
C LEU A 308 -1.24 -10.13 -10.04
N ASN A 309 -1.52 -10.29 -11.33
CA ASN A 309 -2.82 -10.72 -11.87
C ASN A 309 -4.00 -9.80 -11.48
N ALA A 310 -3.79 -8.49 -11.41
CA ALA A 310 -4.90 -7.55 -11.30
C ALA A 310 -5.73 -7.60 -12.58
N ASN A 311 -7.01 -7.95 -12.47
CA ASN A 311 -7.86 -8.12 -13.63
C ASN A 311 -9.29 -7.65 -13.38
N GLY A 312 -9.63 -6.50 -13.93
CA GLY A 312 -10.96 -5.91 -13.87
C GLY A 312 -11.21 -5.03 -15.08
N PRO A 313 -12.43 -4.53 -15.27
CA PRO A 313 -12.81 -3.74 -16.45
C PRO A 313 -12.26 -2.31 -16.43
N GLY A 314 -11.75 -1.84 -15.29
CA GLY A 314 -11.09 -0.56 -15.09
C GLY A 314 -10.02 -0.65 -14.01
N ASP A 315 -9.16 0.36 -13.83
CA ASP A 315 -7.97 0.35 -12.99
C ASP A 315 -7.12 -0.91 -13.25
N SER A 316 -6.93 -1.77 -12.28
CA SER A 316 -6.26 -3.08 -12.42
C SER A 316 -4.78 -2.97 -12.82
N ALA A 317 -4.11 -1.89 -12.41
CA ALA A 317 -2.66 -1.77 -12.48
C ALA A 317 -1.99 -2.59 -11.36
N GLY A 318 -0.73 -2.98 -11.55
CA GLY A 318 0.06 -3.58 -10.48
C GLY A 318 0.24 -2.61 -9.33
N CYS A 319 0.79 -1.44 -9.63
CA CYS A 319 0.88 -0.31 -8.70
C CYS A 319 0.73 0.98 -9.50
N HIS A 320 -0.08 1.94 -9.03
CA HIS A 320 -0.12 3.24 -9.67
C HIS A 320 -0.08 4.41 -8.69
N ILE A 321 0.47 5.53 -9.15
CA ILE A 321 0.53 6.79 -8.43
C ILE A 321 -0.65 7.63 -8.92
N ASP A 322 -1.76 7.59 -8.17
CA ASP A 322 -2.96 8.38 -8.46
C ASP A 322 -2.68 9.87 -8.18
N PHE A 323 -3.60 10.76 -8.50
CA PHE A 323 -3.33 12.20 -8.54
C PHE A 323 -3.08 12.86 -7.17
N ASN A 324 -2.47 14.04 -7.19
CA ASN A 324 -2.11 14.88 -6.04
C ASN A 324 -1.06 14.27 -5.10
N CYS A 325 -0.21 13.40 -5.59
CA CYS A 325 0.88 12.82 -4.81
C CYS A 325 2.19 13.62 -4.97
N ARG A 326 3.09 13.44 -4.00
CA ARG A 326 4.43 14.02 -4.02
C ARG A 326 5.46 13.07 -3.44
N ASP A 327 6.64 13.01 -4.04
CA ASP A 327 7.77 12.21 -3.54
C ASP A 327 7.40 10.72 -3.33
N ILE A 328 6.76 10.11 -4.32
CA ILE A 328 6.44 8.69 -4.33
C ILE A 328 7.46 7.97 -5.19
N VAL A 329 8.15 6.99 -4.62
CA VAL A 329 9.12 6.16 -5.34
C VAL A 329 8.68 4.70 -5.32
N VAL A 330 8.45 4.15 -6.50
CA VAL A 330 8.15 2.74 -6.76
C VAL A 330 9.43 2.10 -7.29
N GLN A 331 10.07 1.23 -6.50
CA GLN A 331 11.38 0.65 -6.85
C GLN A 331 11.50 -0.82 -6.47
N TYR A 332 12.30 -1.57 -7.19
CA TYR A 332 12.61 -2.98 -6.91
C TYR A 332 11.38 -3.89 -6.79
N ASN A 333 10.28 -3.56 -7.48
CA ASN A 333 9.08 -4.39 -7.45
C ASN A 333 9.02 -5.29 -8.69
N LEU A 334 8.39 -6.44 -8.53
CA LEU A 334 7.95 -7.29 -9.64
C LEU A 334 6.46 -7.07 -9.86
N SER A 335 6.10 -6.65 -11.05
CA SER A 335 4.72 -6.52 -11.51
C SER A 335 4.49 -7.50 -12.67
N ALA A 336 3.42 -8.28 -12.62
CA ALA A 336 3.18 -9.24 -13.69
C ALA A 336 1.69 -9.50 -13.96
N ASN A 337 1.33 -9.51 -15.23
CA ASN A 337 0.01 -9.88 -15.75
C ASN A 337 -1.12 -9.01 -15.15
N ASN A 338 -0.88 -7.71 -14.99
CA ASN A 338 -1.88 -6.77 -14.53
C ASN A 338 -2.56 -6.09 -15.73
N ALA A 339 -3.86 -6.23 -15.83
CA ALA A 339 -4.63 -5.82 -17.02
C ALA A 339 -4.56 -4.32 -17.32
N GLY A 340 -4.48 -3.49 -16.29
CA GLY A 340 -4.42 -2.02 -16.41
C GLY A 340 -3.04 -1.49 -16.76
N GLY A 341 -1.98 -2.15 -16.32
CA GLY A 341 -0.60 -1.72 -16.48
C GLY A 341 0.21 -1.76 -15.18
N PHE A 342 1.33 -1.04 -15.16
CA PHE A 342 2.16 -0.91 -13.97
C PHE A 342 2.70 0.53 -13.83
N ILE A 343 3.34 1.06 -14.86
CA ILE A 343 3.93 2.41 -14.81
C ILE A 343 2.84 3.42 -15.14
N GLU A 344 2.25 4.01 -14.08
CA GLU A 344 1.15 4.95 -14.20
C GLU A 344 1.32 6.11 -13.21
N ILE A 345 1.40 7.35 -13.72
CA ILE A 345 1.52 8.59 -12.93
C ILE A 345 0.42 9.56 -13.38
N LEU A 346 -0.55 9.81 -12.51
CA LEU A 346 -1.65 10.71 -12.81
C LEU A 346 -1.34 12.18 -12.54
N GLY A 347 -2.36 13.04 -12.62
CA GLY A 347 -2.20 14.49 -12.60
C GLY A 347 -1.78 15.08 -11.25
N ASN A 348 -1.18 16.27 -11.30
CA ASN A 348 -0.69 17.02 -10.13
C ASN A 348 0.24 16.22 -9.21
N ASN A 349 0.92 15.21 -9.76
CA ASN A 349 1.98 14.49 -9.07
C ASN A 349 3.30 15.21 -9.26
N HIS A 350 4.12 15.26 -8.21
CA HIS A 350 5.41 15.95 -8.23
C HIS A 350 6.53 15.04 -7.73
N ASN A 351 7.63 14.98 -8.48
CA ASN A 351 8.85 14.28 -8.08
C ASN A 351 8.61 12.81 -7.72
N CYS A 352 7.85 12.13 -8.59
CA CYS A 352 7.52 10.71 -8.47
C CYS A 352 8.38 9.88 -9.42
N ALA A 353 8.63 8.63 -9.04
CA ALA A 353 9.48 7.76 -9.84
C ALA A 353 9.04 6.28 -9.85
N TYR A 354 9.32 5.63 -11.00
CA TYR A 354 9.44 4.18 -11.15
C TYR A 354 10.87 3.86 -11.53
N ARG A 355 11.58 3.11 -10.69
CA ARG A 355 12.98 2.75 -10.96
C ARG A 355 13.34 1.35 -10.51
N TYR A 356 14.20 0.68 -11.24
CA TYR A 356 14.70 -0.66 -10.93
C TYR A 356 13.57 -1.67 -10.67
N ASN A 357 12.43 -1.55 -11.37
CA ASN A 357 11.35 -2.52 -11.32
C ASN A 357 11.40 -3.47 -12.52
N ILE A 358 10.79 -4.64 -12.36
CA ILE A 358 10.56 -5.59 -13.44
C ILE A 358 9.05 -5.65 -13.68
N SER A 359 8.62 -5.30 -14.92
CA SER A 359 7.23 -5.34 -15.37
C SER A 359 7.07 -6.38 -16.47
N VAL A 360 6.12 -7.29 -16.30
CA VAL A 360 5.94 -8.47 -17.17
C VAL A 360 4.51 -8.54 -17.66
N ASN A 361 4.30 -8.39 -18.95
CA ASN A 361 2.98 -8.51 -19.59
C ASN A 361 1.89 -7.61 -18.95
N ASP A 362 2.27 -6.50 -18.38
CA ASP A 362 1.34 -5.54 -17.80
C ASP A 362 0.69 -4.67 -18.89
N GLY A 363 -0.59 -4.32 -18.72
CA GLY A 363 -1.31 -3.46 -19.64
C GLY A 363 -2.00 -4.19 -20.81
N PHE A 364 -2.29 -5.46 -20.66
CA PHE A 364 -2.85 -6.30 -21.74
C PHE A 364 -4.34 -6.07 -22.03
N ARG A 365 -5.07 -5.30 -21.21
CA ARG A 365 -6.52 -5.10 -21.37
C ARG A 365 -6.83 -4.25 -22.60
N VAL A 366 -7.77 -4.75 -23.43
CA VAL A 366 -8.30 -4.03 -24.59
C VAL A 366 -9.65 -3.42 -24.24
N LYS A 367 -9.78 -2.11 -24.38
CA LYS A 367 -11.03 -1.37 -24.11
C LYS A 367 -12.13 -1.80 -25.09
N GLY A 368 -13.32 -2.05 -24.56
CA GLY A 368 -14.46 -2.57 -25.31
C GLY A 368 -14.59 -4.08 -25.30
N GLU A 369 -13.54 -4.81 -24.94
CA GLU A 369 -13.59 -6.26 -24.83
C GLU A 369 -13.96 -6.70 -23.39
N LYS A 370 -14.71 -7.80 -23.27
CA LYS A 370 -15.08 -8.40 -21.97
C LYS A 370 -15.59 -7.40 -20.92
N GLY A 371 -16.26 -6.32 -21.35
CA GLY A 371 -16.78 -5.29 -20.47
C GLY A 371 -15.77 -4.24 -20.02
N ALA A 372 -14.55 -4.24 -20.53
CA ALA A 372 -13.53 -3.26 -20.20
C ALA A 372 -13.91 -1.85 -20.67
N PHE A 373 -13.90 -0.89 -19.75
CA PHE A 373 -14.19 0.52 -20.05
C PHE A 373 -12.93 1.41 -20.06
N GLN A 374 -11.78 0.85 -19.70
CA GLN A 374 -10.46 1.49 -19.79
C GLN A 374 -9.49 0.62 -20.59
N GLU A 375 -8.60 1.27 -21.34
CA GLU A 375 -7.48 0.61 -22.02
C GLU A 375 -6.38 0.24 -21.02
N GLY A 376 -5.76 -0.92 -21.15
CA GLY A 376 -4.52 -1.26 -20.48
C GLY A 376 -3.34 -0.50 -21.09
N LYS A 377 -2.34 -0.11 -20.30
CA LYS A 377 -1.20 0.67 -20.79
C LYS A 377 0.12 0.21 -20.19
N THR A 378 1.08 0.04 -21.05
CA THR A 378 2.45 -0.31 -20.64
C THR A 378 3.11 0.85 -19.89
N LEU A 379 2.87 2.08 -20.37
CA LEU A 379 3.33 3.31 -19.73
C LEU A 379 2.27 4.40 -19.89
N TRP A 380 1.91 5.03 -18.78
CA TRP A 380 0.88 6.05 -18.78
C TRP A 380 1.21 7.24 -17.87
N THR A 381 1.21 8.44 -18.44
CA THR A 381 1.06 9.68 -17.68
C THR A 381 -0.28 10.33 -18.03
N SER A 382 -1.00 10.85 -17.04
CA SER A 382 -2.30 11.52 -17.22
C SER A 382 -2.36 12.84 -16.48
N GLY A 383 -3.07 13.80 -17.03
CA GLY A 383 -3.35 15.07 -16.36
C GLY A 383 -4.54 15.03 -15.39
N PHE A 384 -5.15 13.88 -15.21
CA PHE A 384 -6.37 13.74 -14.40
C PHE A 384 -6.12 14.09 -12.92
N VAL A 385 -6.95 14.99 -12.39
CA VAL A 385 -6.90 15.48 -11.00
C VAL A 385 -8.28 15.44 -10.33
N GLY A 386 -9.17 14.62 -10.87
CA GLY A 386 -10.54 14.45 -10.40
C GLY A 386 -11.56 14.84 -11.47
N LYS A 387 -12.79 14.32 -11.32
CA LYS A 387 -13.90 14.62 -12.21
C LYS A 387 -14.19 16.13 -12.22
N ASP A 388 -14.44 16.68 -13.40
CA ASP A 388 -14.77 18.09 -13.63
C ASP A 388 -13.69 19.10 -13.15
N LYS A 389 -12.42 18.65 -13.04
CA LYS A 389 -11.26 19.48 -12.73
C LYS A 389 -10.39 19.71 -13.96
N VAL A 390 -9.77 20.90 -14.04
CA VAL A 390 -8.82 21.23 -15.10
C VAL A 390 -7.59 20.33 -14.95
N LYS A 391 -7.25 19.61 -16.02
CA LYS A 391 -6.11 18.70 -16.06
C LYS A 391 -4.80 19.41 -15.88
N ASN A 392 -3.88 18.79 -15.15
CA ASN A 392 -2.63 19.41 -14.75
C ASN A 392 -1.53 18.37 -14.45
N GLY A 393 -0.30 18.60 -14.90
CA GLY A 393 0.83 17.70 -14.66
C GLY A 393 0.73 16.34 -15.38
N PRO A 394 1.45 15.30 -14.91
CA PRO A 394 2.38 15.32 -13.76
C PRO A 394 3.60 16.20 -13.98
N PHE A 395 4.35 16.44 -12.87
CA PHE A 395 5.53 17.31 -12.85
C PHE A 395 6.77 16.55 -12.39
N ASN A 396 7.90 16.72 -13.09
CA ASN A 396 9.21 16.17 -12.70
C ASN A 396 9.14 14.69 -12.32
N SER A 397 8.71 13.87 -13.26
CA SER A 397 8.58 12.43 -13.09
C SER A 397 9.78 11.69 -13.67
N TYR A 398 10.18 10.59 -13.03
CA TYR A 398 11.39 9.84 -13.38
C TYR A 398 11.07 8.36 -13.57
N ILE A 399 11.34 7.81 -14.75
CA ILE A 399 11.15 6.41 -15.11
C ILE A 399 12.48 5.87 -15.62
N TYR A 400 13.22 5.16 -14.79
CA TYR A 400 14.56 4.74 -15.16
C TYR A 400 15.00 3.41 -14.57
N ASN A 401 15.91 2.76 -15.28
CA ASN A 401 16.44 1.46 -14.90
C ASN A 401 15.34 0.43 -14.61
N ASN A 402 14.25 0.42 -15.38
CA ASN A 402 13.24 -0.63 -15.30
C ASN A 402 13.46 -1.64 -16.44
N THR A 403 13.12 -2.90 -16.19
CA THR A 403 13.03 -3.94 -17.22
C THR A 403 11.55 -4.19 -17.51
N ILE A 404 11.14 -3.96 -18.76
CA ILE A 404 9.75 -4.05 -19.20
C ILE A 404 9.69 -5.10 -20.30
N TYR A 405 9.06 -6.24 -19.99
CA TYR A 405 8.84 -7.32 -20.92
C TYR A 405 7.36 -7.41 -21.30
N VAL A 406 7.07 -7.50 -22.60
CA VAL A 406 5.72 -7.72 -23.13
C VAL A 406 5.77 -8.73 -24.27
N LYS A 407 5.01 -9.82 -24.15
CA LYS A 407 4.94 -10.87 -25.15
C LYS A 407 4.27 -10.41 -26.44
N GLU A 408 4.43 -11.19 -27.51
CA GLU A 408 4.04 -10.82 -28.88
C GLU A 408 2.54 -10.58 -29.08
N ASP A 409 1.68 -11.32 -28.39
CA ASP A 409 0.22 -11.23 -28.53
C ASP A 409 -0.43 -10.08 -27.72
N ILE A 410 0.37 -9.27 -27.04
CA ILE A 410 -0.09 -8.09 -26.30
C ILE A 410 0.26 -6.82 -27.08
N ARG A 411 -0.77 -6.01 -27.35
CA ARG A 411 -0.60 -4.66 -27.88
C ARG A 411 -0.18 -3.70 -26.77
N SER A 412 1.06 -3.23 -26.81
CA SER A 412 1.62 -2.31 -25.83
C SER A 412 1.18 -0.89 -26.07
N CYS A 413 0.32 -0.37 -25.20
CA CYS A 413 -0.21 0.99 -25.28
C CYS A 413 0.64 1.97 -24.47
N PHE A 414 0.95 3.12 -25.07
CA PHE A 414 1.71 4.22 -24.48
C PHE A 414 0.88 5.48 -24.48
N THR A 415 0.91 6.21 -23.36
CA THR A 415 0.26 7.52 -23.23
C THR A 415 1.14 8.48 -22.45
N ILE A 416 1.49 9.61 -23.05
CA ILE A 416 2.08 10.76 -22.34
C ILE A 416 1.12 11.92 -22.49
N SER A 417 0.50 12.34 -21.39
CA SER A 417 -0.48 13.43 -21.40
C SER A 417 0.11 14.74 -21.90
N PRO A 418 -0.62 15.51 -22.71
CA PRO A 418 -0.18 16.85 -23.12
C PRO A 418 0.03 17.83 -21.96
N THR A 419 -0.46 17.51 -20.78
CA THR A 419 -0.27 18.33 -19.58
C THR A 419 1.01 17.99 -18.80
N THR A 420 1.75 16.96 -19.21
CA THR A 420 3.00 16.55 -18.56
C THR A 420 4.05 17.67 -18.64
N ARG A 421 4.68 17.98 -17.52
CA ARG A 421 5.71 19.00 -17.36
C ARG A 421 6.92 18.42 -16.63
N GLY A 422 7.88 17.94 -17.40
CA GLY A 422 9.05 17.23 -16.90
C GLY A 422 8.79 15.71 -16.74
N LEU A 423 9.39 14.94 -17.66
CA LEU A 423 9.38 13.48 -17.62
C LEU A 423 10.71 12.97 -18.17
N LEU A 424 11.44 12.21 -17.37
CA LEU A 424 12.63 11.48 -17.80
C LEU A 424 12.30 10.00 -17.96
N ILE A 425 12.67 9.42 -19.10
CA ILE A 425 12.63 7.98 -19.38
C ILE A 425 14.02 7.56 -19.81
N ALA A 426 14.78 6.89 -18.93
CA ALA A 426 16.21 6.60 -19.21
C ALA A 426 16.65 5.24 -18.70
N ASN A 427 17.66 4.64 -19.33
CA ASN A 427 18.25 3.35 -18.94
C ASN A 427 17.26 2.18 -18.82
N ASN A 428 16.05 2.28 -19.36
CA ASN A 428 15.09 1.18 -19.29
C ASN A 428 15.38 0.16 -20.40
N ILE A 429 15.05 -1.10 -20.15
CA ILE A 429 14.98 -2.13 -21.17
C ILE A 429 13.52 -2.30 -21.58
N PHE A 430 13.22 -2.01 -22.85
CA PHE A 430 11.92 -2.26 -23.47
C PHE A 430 11.99 -3.53 -24.33
N HIS A 431 11.81 -4.68 -23.71
CA HIS A 431 11.73 -5.97 -24.40
C HIS A 431 10.27 -6.26 -24.79
N ILE A 432 9.78 -5.54 -25.80
CA ILE A 432 8.40 -5.64 -26.28
C ILE A 432 8.37 -6.35 -27.61
N LEU A 433 7.81 -7.58 -27.63
CA LEU A 433 7.79 -8.43 -28.81
C LEU A 433 6.65 -8.04 -29.77
N GLY A 434 5.52 -7.62 -29.24
CA GLY A 434 4.32 -7.25 -29.99
C GLY A 434 4.33 -5.83 -30.57
N GLU A 435 3.15 -5.41 -31.02
CA GLU A 435 2.90 -4.06 -31.52
C GLU A 435 2.95 -3.02 -30.40
N THR A 436 3.47 -1.83 -30.69
CA THR A 436 3.39 -0.67 -29.81
C THR A 436 2.55 0.42 -30.44
N VAL A 437 1.64 1.00 -29.66
CA VAL A 437 0.73 2.04 -30.14
C VAL A 437 0.64 3.20 -29.17
N TYR A 438 0.45 4.40 -29.70
CA TYR A 438 0.04 5.55 -28.89
C TYR A 438 -1.49 5.56 -28.77
N VAL A 439 -1.98 5.66 -27.53
CA VAL A 439 -3.40 5.78 -27.25
C VAL A 439 -3.69 7.04 -26.44
N ALA A 440 -4.86 7.65 -26.67
CA ALA A 440 -5.29 8.75 -25.81
C ALA A 440 -5.62 8.22 -24.41
N GLY A 441 -5.28 8.99 -23.37
CA GLY A 441 -5.65 8.64 -22.01
C GLY A 441 -7.17 8.58 -21.85
N ASP A 442 -7.68 7.56 -21.17
CA ASP A 442 -9.13 7.36 -20.97
C ASP A 442 -9.79 8.50 -20.19
N GLN A 443 -9.00 9.20 -19.40
CA GLN A 443 -9.44 10.31 -18.57
C GLN A 443 -9.13 11.68 -19.21
N ASP A 444 -8.51 11.69 -20.40
CA ASP A 444 -8.14 12.91 -21.11
C ASP A 444 -9.23 13.30 -22.11
N ALA A 445 -10.18 14.14 -21.71
CA ALA A 445 -11.15 14.70 -22.64
C ALA A 445 -10.43 15.56 -23.70
N ARG A 446 -10.76 15.33 -24.97
CA ARG A 446 -10.04 15.91 -26.11
C ARG A 446 -10.10 17.44 -26.15
N ALA A 447 -11.25 18.04 -25.86
CA ALA A 447 -11.46 19.48 -25.96
C ALA A 447 -10.60 20.30 -24.98
N GLU A 448 -10.25 19.76 -23.81
CA GLU A 448 -9.47 20.48 -22.81
C GLU A 448 -7.96 20.50 -23.09
N ASN A 449 -7.52 19.69 -24.05
CA ASN A 449 -6.11 19.52 -24.41
C ASN A 449 -5.76 20.11 -25.76
N GLU A 450 -6.71 20.74 -26.47
CA GLU A 450 -6.44 21.35 -27.77
C GLU A 450 -5.34 22.42 -27.66
N GLY A 451 -4.30 22.24 -28.46
CA GLY A 451 -3.13 23.13 -28.50
C GLY A 451 -2.12 22.96 -27.36
N ARG A 452 -2.32 22.03 -26.43
CA ARG A 452 -1.32 21.71 -25.40
C ARG A 452 -0.40 20.61 -25.88
N THR A 453 0.89 20.75 -25.58
CA THR A 453 1.91 19.74 -25.80
C THR A 453 2.64 19.45 -24.50
N ALA A 454 3.07 18.22 -24.29
CA ALA A 454 3.93 17.87 -23.16
C ALA A 454 5.26 18.64 -23.27
N GLU A 455 5.77 19.12 -22.14
CA GLU A 455 6.99 19.91 -22.08
C GLU A 455 8.07 19.22 -21.24
N ASN A 456 9.33 19.44 -21.61
CA ASN A 456 10.49 18.89 -20.91
C ASN A 456 10.41 17.35 -20.75
N VAL A 457 10.04 16.66 -21.84
CA VAL A 457 10.03 15.21 -21.93
C VAL A 457 11.33 14.75 -22.55
N VAL A 458 12.10 13.94 -21.82
CA VAL A 458 13.42 13.45 -22.21
C VAL A 458 13.40 11.93 -22.22
N LEU A 459 13.64 11.34 -23.40
CA LEU A 459 13.96 9.93 -23.55
C LEU A 459 15.46 9.83 -23.87
N LYS A 460 16.20 9.01 -23.11
CA LYS A 460 17.64 8.93 -23.27
C LYS A 460 18.18 7.58 -22.80
N ASN A 461 19.02 6.97 -23.66
CA ASN A 461 19.79 5.78 -23.29
C ASN A 461 18.91 4.58 -22.83
N ASN A 462 17.79 4.33 -23.51
CA ASN A 462 17.02 3.11 -23.30
C ASN A 462 17.43 2.03 -24.31
N LEU A 463 17.30 0.78 -23.91
CA LEU A 463 17.51 -0.40 -24.76
C LEU A 463 16.18 -0.86 -25.36
N TYR A 464 16.18 -1.07 -26.67
CA TYR A 464 15.04 -1.57 -27.45
C TYR A 464 15.44 -2.80 -28.23
N ILE A 465 14.57 -3.83 -28.30
CA ILE A 465 14.87 -5.04 -29.06
C ILE A 465 14.91 -4.84 -30.58
N ARG A 466 14.38 -3.72 -31.09
CA ARG A 466 14.39 -3.34 -32.51
C ARG A 466 14.29 -1.82 -32.67
N GLU A 467 14.74 -1.33 -33.81
CA GLU A 467 14.58 0.06 -34.19
C GLU A 467 13.10 0.47 -34.26
N ASN A 468 12.84 1.73 -33.97
CA ASN A 468 11.50 2.34 -34.01
C ASN A 468 10.45 1.59 -33.17
N LEU A 469 10.86 0.95 -32.07
CA LEU A 469 9.96 0.21 -31.21
C LEU A 469 8.87 1.11 -30.62
N LEU A 470 9.20 2.30 -30.13
CA LEU A 470 8.24 3.20 -29.51
C LEU A 470 7.35 3.91 -30.55
N PRO A 471 6.08 4.19 -30.22
CA PRO A 471 5.17 4.88 -31.12
C PRO A 471 5.70 6.26 -31.56
N ALA A 472 5.65 6.56 -32.85
CA ALA A 472 6.15 7.82 -33.43
C ALA A 472 5.42 9.08 -32.92
N LEU A 473 4.19 8.91 -32.36
CA LEU A 473 3.37 9.99 -31.80
C LEU A 473 3.78 10.40 -30.37
N LEU A 474 4.77 9.75 -29.77
CA LEU A 474 5.29 10.20 -28.48
C LEU A 474 5.91 11.59 -28.61
N PRO A 475 5.82 12.45 -27.56
CA PRO A 475 6.26 13.85 -27.61
C PRO A 475 7.77 14.03 -27.75
N ALA A 476 8.55 12.97 -27.56
CA ALA A 476 10.00 12.99 -27.73
C ALA A 476 10.50 11.64 -28.27
N LYS A 477 11.64 11.65 -28.95
CA LYS A 477 12.40 10.46 -29.36
C LYS A 477 13.56 10.23 -28.40
N ASP A 478 14.00 8.99 -28.27
CA ASP A 478 15.21 8.68 -27.51
C ASP A 478 16.43 9.30 -28.19
N ALA A 479 17.20 10.08 -27.43
CA ALA A 479 18.35 10.82 -27.93
C ALA A 479 19.60 9.94 -28.18
N SER A 480 19.64 8.77 -27.50
CA SER A 480 20.78 7.83 -27.60
C SER A 480 20.29 6.38 -27.39
N PRO A 481 19.42 5.86 -28.26
CA PRO A 481 18.88 4.53 -28.09
C PRO A 481 19.95 3.45 -28.29
N ALA A 482 19.93 2.43 -27.45
CA ALA A 482 20.63 1.17 -27.71
C ALA A 482 19.65 0.19 -28.36
N ILE A 483 20.13 -0.63 -29.29
CA ILE A 483 19.31 -1.61 -30.01
C ILE A 483 19.94 -2.99 -29.86
N GLY A 484 19.14 -3.97 -29.43
CA GLY A 484 19.58 -5.37 -29.32
C GLY A 484 18.69 -6.17 -28.39
N ASP A 485 18.83 -7.48 -28.43
CA ASP A 485 18.13 -8.40 -27.54
C ASP A 485 18.98 -8.59 -26.26
N PRO A 486 18.43 -8.38 -25.06
CA PRO A 486 19.14 -8.68 -23.83
C PRO A 486 19.34 -10.17 -23.57
N GLU A 487 18.72 -11.05 -24.37
CA GLU A 487 18.81 -12.52 -24.24
C GLU A 487 18.47 -12.98 -22.82
N PHE A 488 17.28 -12.65 -22.35
CA PHE A 488 16.82 -13.03 -21.02
C PHE A 488 16.69 -14.56 -20.88
N GLU A 489 17.21 -15.11 -19.78
CA GLU A 489 17.25 -16.55 -19.51
C GLU A 489 15.85 -17.20 -19.55
N ASN A 490 14.83 -16.57 -18.96
CA ASN A 490 13.47 -17.13 -18.92
C ASN A 490 12.40 -16.04 -18.94
N ALA A 491 12.38 -15.24 -19.99
CA ALA A 491 11.43 -14.15 -20.17
C ALA A 491 9.98 -14.60 -20.19
N GLY A 492 9.07 -13.74 -19.74
CA GLY A 492 7.62 -13.99 -19.72
C GLY A 492 7.11 -14.65 -18.43
N THR A 493 7.99 -15.05 -17.52
CA THR A 493 7.62 -15.61 -16.21
C THR A 493 7.49 -14.50 -15.14
N ALA A 494 6.68 -14.76 -14.12
CA ALA A 494 6.58 -13.87 -12.93
C ALA A 494 7.69 -14.19 -11.92
N ASP A 495 8.90 -14.47 -12.41
CA ASP A 495 10.12 -14.65 -11.61
C ASP A 495 11.17 -13.64 -12.08
N ALA A 496 11.66 -12.83 -11.17
CA ALA A 496 12.65 -11.79 -11.48
C ALA A 496 13.97 -12.35 -12.02
N ARG A 497 14.34 -13.56 -11.64
CA ARG A 497 15.56 -14.23 -12.13
C ARG A 497 15.50 -14.52 -13.63
N GLY A 498 14.29 -14.72 -14.17
CA GLY A 498 14.11 -14.94 -15.61
C GLY A 498 14.49 -13.74 -16.47
N TYR A 499 14.81 -12.59 -15.85
CA TYR A 499 15.24 -11.35 -16.53
C TYR A 499 16.72 -11.01 -16.30
N LEU A 500 17.50 -12.01 -15.86
CA LEU A 500 18.96 -11.92 -15.93
C LEU A 500 19.35 -11.96 -17.42
N PRO A 501 20.09 -10.96 -17.92
CA PRO A 501 20.46 -10.90 -19.33
C PRO A 501 21.76 -11.66 -19.59
N ASP A 502 21.77 -12.46 -20.66
CA ASP A 502 23.00 -13.14 -21.14
C ASP A 502 23.85 -12.21 -22.04
N ALA A 503 23.24 -11.25 -22.71
CA ALA A 503 23.93 -10.26 -23.56
C ALA A 503 24.63 -9.16 -22.72
N ALA A 504 25.59 -9.56 -21.89
CA ALA A 504 26.26 -8.68 -20.92
C ALA A 504 26.90 -7.44 -21.57
N ASP A 505 27.50 -7.56 -22.75
CA ASP A 505 28.18 -6.45 -23.44
C ASP A 505 27.20 -5.33 -23.88
N LEU A 506 25.92 -5.65 -24.02
CA LEU A 506 24.87 -4.72 -24.39
C LEU A 506 24.38 -3.90 -23.18
N ILE A 507 24.58 -4.39 -21.95
CA ILE A 507 23.93 -3.92 -20.74
C ILE A 507 24.92 -3.41 -19.71
N ARG A 508 26.02 -4.15 -19.46
CA ARG A 508 26.99 -3.86 -18.39
C ARG A 508 27.67 -2.50 -18.60
N ASP A 509 27.58 -1.64 -17.60
CA ASP A 509 28.13 -0.28 -17.59
C ASP A 509 27.64 0.60 -18.77
N LYS A 510 26.49 0.28 -19.38
CA LYS A 510 25.92 1.04 -20.50
C LYS A 510 24.87 2.07 -20.07
N GLY A 511 24.45 2.06 -18.82
CA GLY A 511 23.57 3.09 -18.28
C GLY A 511 24.28 4.43 -18.13
N ILE A 512 23.49 5.47 -18.01
CA ILE A 512 23.97 6.83 -17.70
C ILE A 512 23.60 7.20 -16.27
N ARG A 513 24.34 8.10 -15.64
CA ARG A 513 23.92 8.71 -14.37
C ARG A 513 22.66 9.54 -14.59
N ILE A 514 21.70 9.38 -13.67
CA ILE A 514 20.43 10.08 -13.74
C ILE A 514 20.59 11.45 -13.08
N GLU A 515 20.39 12.49 -13.88
CA GLU A 515 20.43 13.87 -13.45
C GLU A 515 19.01 14.43 -13.26
N LYS A 516 18.89 15.52 -12.51
CA LYS A 516 17.64 16.26 -12.39
C LYS A 516 17.21 16.79 -13.75
N LEU A 517 15.92 16.73 -14.01
CA LEU A 517 15.35 17.39 -15.18
C LEU A 517 15.64 18.89 -15.18
N PRO A 518 15.80 19.53 -16.34
CA PRO A 518 15.92 20.97 -16.44
C PRO A 518 14.77 21.68 -15.69
N GLY A 519 15.14 22.61 -14.80
CA GLY A 519 14.17 23.33 -13.96
C GLY A 519 13.66 22.58 -12.71
N ASP A 520 14.03 21.31 -12.52
CA ASP A 520 13.75 20.59 -11.28
C ASP A 520 14.84 20.85 -10.23
N SER A 521 14.53 21.66 -9.23
CA SER A 521 15.45 21.94 -8.12
C SER A 521 15.56 20.80 -7.10
N THR A 522 14.57 19.90 -7.06
CA THR A 522 14.43 18.87 -6.03
C THR A 522 14.98 17.50 -6.47
N GLY A 523 14.59 16.99 -7.64
CA GLY A 523 14.79 15.59 -8.01
C GLY A 523 13.88 14.67 -7.18
N LEU A 524 14.43 13.58 -6.68
CA LEU A 524 13.72 12.70 -5.73
C LEU A 524 14.20 12.97 -4.30
N ARG A 525 13.28 13.00 -3.36
CA ARG A 525 13.61 13.21 -1.94
C ARG A 525 14.63 12.20 -1.39
N ILE A 526 14.58 10.96 -1.86
CA ILE A 526 15.53 9.90 -1.48
C ILE A 526 16.78 9.84 -2.39
N GLY A 527 16.95 10.83 -3.28
CA GLY A 527 18.02 10.87 -4.27
C GLY A 527 17.70 10.14 -5.56
N LEU A 528 18.36 10.54 -6.64
CA LEU A 528 18.26 9.89 -7.96
C LEU A 528 19.21 8.70 -8.08
N ASP A 529 20.37 8.77 -7.44
CA ASP A 529 21.29 7.65 -7.37
C ASP A 529 20.74 6.53 -6.49
N VAL A 530 21.07 5.30 -6.83
CA VAL A 530 20.76 4.12 -6.02
C VAL A 530 22.06 3.40 -5.66
N ALA A 531 22.09 2.77 -4.48
CA ALA A 531 23.26 2.02 -4.02
C ALA A 531 23.28 0.58 -4.55
N SER A 532 22.13 0.05 -4.93
CA SER A 532 21.98 -1.35 -5.34
C SER A 532 20.86 -1.53 -6.37
N ASP A 533 20.91 -2.66 -7.07
CA ASP A 533 19.92 -3.10 -8.05
C ASP A 533 18.69 -3.79 -7.40
N TYR A 534 17.86 -4.42 -8.24
CA TYR A 534 16.69 -5.21 -7.83
C TYR A 534 17.03 -6.33 -6.83
N PHE A 535 18.18 -7.00 -6.99
CA PHE A 535 18.61 -8.11 -6.13
C PHE A 535 19.48 -7.69 -4.94
N GLY A 536 19.82 -6.40 -4.85
CA GLY A 536 20.70 -5.86 -3.82
C GLY A 536 22.18 -5.90 -4.22
N ASN A 537 22.52 -6.22 -5.47
CA ASN A 537 23.88 -6.10 -5.98
C ASN A 537 24.29 -4.63 -6.00
N PRO A 538 25.52 -4.28 -5.60
CA PRO A 538 25.95 -2.87 -5.55
C PRO A 538 26.15 -2.30 -6.95
N VAL A 539 25.59 -1.13 -7.21
CA VAL A 539 25.87 -0.34 -8.42
C VAL A 539 27.28 0.22 -8.34
N LYS A 540 28.16 -0.20 -9.23
CA LYS A 540 29.58 0.23 -9.30
C LYS A 540 29.86 0.92 -10.62
N GLY A 541 30.40 2.14 -10.59
CA GLY A 541 30.73 2.87 -11.82
C GLY A 541 29.53 3.55 -12.46
N LEU A 542 29.28 3.26 -13.73
CA LEU A 542 28.02 3.57 -14.39
C LEU A 542 27.03 2.43 -14.11
N PRO A 543 25.73 2.71 -13.98
CA PRO A 543 24.75 1.66 -13.79
C PRO A 543 24.63 0.79 -15.07
N ASP A 544 24.16 -0.42 -14.89
CA ASP A 544 23.73 -1.25 -16.01
C ASP A 544 22.40 -0.73 -16.57
N MET A 545 22.04 -1.15 -17.79
CA MET A 545 20.70 -0.89 -18.32
C MET A 545 19.69 -1.85 -17.70
N GLY A 546 18.48 -1.37 -17.38
CA GLY A 546 17.44 -2.16 -16.77
C GLY A 546 17.52 -2.24 -15.25
N ALA A 547 16.89 -3.27 -14.66
CA ALA A 547 16.68 -3.38 -13.23
C ALA A 547 17.77 -4.18 -12.48
N ILE A 548 18.70 -4.80 -13.19
CA ILE A 548 19.66 -5.77 -12.66
C ILE A 548 21.08 -5.37 -13.04
N GLU A 549 21.99 -5.37 -12.06
CA GLU A 549 23.44 -5.20 -12.23
C GLU A 549 24.12 -6.57 -12.44
N LEU A 550 25.10 -6.66 -13.38
CA LEU A 550 25.80 -7.86 -13.83
C LEU A 550 27.21 -8.02 -13.24
#